data_4d91cada268f30a59c61cf82a7ce37de
#
_entry.id   4d91cada268f30a59c61cf82a7ce37de
#
_cell.length_a   1.000
_cell.length_b   1.000
_cell.length_c   1.000
_cell.angle_alpha   90.00
_cell.angle_beta   90.00
_cell.angle_gamma   90.00
#
_symmetry.space_group_name_H-M   'P 1'
#
loop_
_entity.id
_entity.type
_entity.pdbx_description
1 polymer ?
#
loop_
_entity_poly.entity_id
_entity_poly.type
_entity_poly.pdbx_seq_one_letter_code
_entity_poly.pdbx_strand_id
1 'polypeptide(L)'
;MDAAELDYDLPRELIAQTPAERRDASRLLVYSRATGEVAHRVFGDLPQLLPAGTLTVVNDTRVVPARIAIDKPRGEVLLLERLADGTWEALARPSRRLRAGRAYGAVELVEALGEGRWRVRLTGEPAGLAPLPPYITTPLADEERYQTVYAREAGSAAAPTAGLHFTDDLLERLDVERVTLHVGLDTFRPLQADVVEEHRIHGERYAVSAPAWERIRAAERVLAVGTTTVRTLETLARGAPLEGRTELYVTPGFDFRRVDQLLTNFHLPRSTLLALVMAFAGVDEVRRLYAEAIRERYRFYSFGDAMLVL
;
A
#
# COMPACT_ATOMS: atom_id res chain seq x y z
N MET A 1 0.08 22.87 -3.35
CA MET A 1 0.86 22.27 -4.46
C MET A 1 -0.12 21.94 -5.59
N ASP A 2 0.20 22.31 -6.85
CA ASP A 2 -0.62 21.92 -8.00
C ASP A 2 -0.51 20.41 -8.23
N ALA A 3 -1.65 19.73 -8.46
CA ALA A 3 -1.65 18.29 -8.75
C ALA A 3 -0.91 17.93 -10.04
N ALA A 4 -0.76 18.86 -10.98
CA ALA A 4 0.08 18.71 -12.16
C ALA A 4 1.57 18.53 -11.81
N GLU A 5 2.00 19.01 -10.66
CA GLU A 5 3.37 18.82 -10.19
C GLU A 5 3.68 17.36 -9.81
N LEU A 6 2.66 16.54 -9.58
CA LEU A 6 2.77 15.09 -9.37
C LEU A 6 2.70 14.31 -10.69
N ASP A 7 2.63 14.98 -11.84
CA ASP A 7 2.53 14.31 -13.13
C ASP A 7 3.91 14.00 -13.70
N TYR A 8 4.01 12.87 -14.39
CA TYR A 8 5.20 12.47 -15.14
C TYR A 8 4.79 11.48 -16.23
N ASP A 9 5.54 11.43 -17.31
CA ASP A 9 5.27 10.52 -18.42
C ASP A 9 5.88 9.14 -18.13
N LEU A 10 5.02 8.12 -18.00
CA LEU A 10 5.41 6.75 -17.75
C LEU A 10 5.10 5.87 -18.95
N PRO A 11 6.12 5.31 -19.63
CA PRO A 11 5.91 4.31 -20.67
C PRO A 11 5.15 3.09 -20.13
N ARG A 12 4.08 2.70 -20.82
CA ARG A 12 3.19 1.61 -20.36
C ARG A 12 3.90 0.28 -20.18
N GLU A 13 4.91 0.01 -20.99
CA GLU A 13 5.72 -1.19 -20.93
C GLU A 13 6.55 -1.32 -19.64
N LEU A 14 6.74 -0.22 -18.91
CA LEU A 14 7.41 -0.25 -17.60
C LEU A 14 6.46 -0.61 -16.45
N ILE A 15 5.16 -0.67 -16.68
CA ILE A 15 4.19 -1.09 -15.67
C ILE A 15 4.25 -2.62 -15.53
N ALA A 16 4.77 -3.09 -14.41
CA ALA A 16 4.93 -4.52 -14.15
C ALA A 16 3.58 -5.24 -14.05
N GLN A 17 3.36 -6.22 -14.91
CA GLN A 17 2.14 -7.04 -14.93
C GLN A 17 2.27 -8.31 -14.06
N THR A 18 3.47 -8.74 -13.78
CA THR A 18 3.78 -9.94 -12.99
C THR A 18 4.91 -9.63 -12.01
N PRO A 19 4.95 -10.27 -10.83
CA PRO A 19 6.06 -10.15 -9.91
C PRO A 19 7.35 -10.72 -10.52
N ALA A 20 8.50 -10.30 -10.00
CA ALA A 20 9.79 -10.91 -10.34
C ALA A 20 9.78 -12.40 -9.95
N GLU A 21 10.52 -13.24 -10.65
CA GLU A 21 10.58 -14.68 -10.37
C GLU A 21 10.95 -14.94 -8.91
N ARG A 22 12.05 -14.38 -8.45
CA ARG A 22 12.40 -14.32 -7.03
C ARG A 22 12.04 -12.96 -6.46
N ARG A 23 11.46 -12.93 -5.25
CA ARG A 23 11.02 -11.69 -4.59
C ARG A 23 12.17 -10.69 -4.41
N ASP A 24 13.30 -11.15 -3.95
CA ASP A 24 14.49 -10.36 -3.62
C ASP A 24 15.39 -10.03 -4.83
N ALA A 25 15.03 -10.52 -6.04
CA ALA A 25 15.75 -10.21 -7.28
C ALA A 25 15.28 -8.89 -7.96
N SER A 26 14.28 -8.20 -7.42
CA SER A 26 13.88 -6.89 -7.91
C SER A 26 15.03 -5.89 -7.81
N ARG A 27 15.08 -4.94 -8.73
CA ARG A 27 16.05 -3.84 -8.65
C ARG A 27 15.69 -2.90 -7.50
N LEU A 28 16.71 -2.27 -6.94
CA LEU A 28 16.60 -1.30 -5.87
C LEU A 28 17.35 -0.02 -6.24
N LEU A 29 16.62 1.08 -6.43
CA LEU A 29 17.21 2.39 -6.55
C LEU A 29 17.43 2.94 -5.15
N VAL A 30 18.69 3.20 -4.78
CA VAL A 30 19.07 3.73 -3.46
C VAL A 30 19.40 5.20 -3.61
N TYR A 31 18.77 6.03 -2.78
CA TYR A 31 19.03 7.48 -2.72
C TYR A 31 19.38 7.90 -1.32
N SER A 32 20.49 8.59 -1.16
CA SER A 32 20.92 9.19 0.09
C SER A 32 20.54 10.68 0.12
N ARG A 33 19.62 11.05 1.03
CA ARG A 33 19.23 12.47 1.21
C ARG A 33 20.38 13.34 1.73
N ALA A 34 21.30 12.73 2.47
CA ALA A 34 22.43 13.45 3.05
C ALA A 34 23.48 13.85 2.03
N THR A 35 23.73 13.00 1.01
CA THR A 35 24.80 13.22 0.02
C THR A 35 24.28 13.54 -1.38
N GLY A 36 22.98 13.28 -1.66
CA GLY A 36 22.39 13.38 -3.00
C GLY A 36 22.79 12.23 -3.94
N GLU A 37 23.54 11.24 -3.43
CA GLU A 37 24.03 10.11 -4.23
C GLU A 37 22.91 9.13 -4.57
N VAL A 38 23.00 8.59 -5.80
CA VAL A 38 22.13 7.53 -6.31
C VAL A 38 22.95 6.30 -6.61
N ALA A 39 22.44 5.13 -6.24
CA ALA A 39 23.04 3.86 -6.57
C ALA A 39 21.98 2.85 -7.03
N HIS A 40 22.35 2.01 -7.97
CA HIS A 40 21.52 0.91 -8.45
C HIS A 40 21.98 -0.41 -7.80
N ARG A 41 21.06 -1.09 -7.16
CA ARG A 41 21.31 -2.31 -6.39
C ARG A 41 20.23 -3.35 -6.71
N VAL A 42 20.32 -4.49 -6.06
CA VAL A 42 19.30 -5.53 -6.01
C VAL A 42 18.68 -5.53 -4.63
N PHE A 43 17.39 -5.83 -4.52
CA PHE A 43 16.66 -5.80 -3.24
C PHE A 43 17.30 -6.70 -2.17
N GLY A 44 17.86 -7.84 -2.56
CA GLY A 44 18.60 -8.74 -1.67
C GLY A 44 19.81 -8.11 -0.96
N ASP A 45 20.30 -6.95 -1.44
CA ASP A 45 21.41 -6.20 -0.82
C ASP A 45 20.95 -5.36 0.38
N LEU A 46 19.63 -5.24 0.63
CA LEU A 46 19.05 -4.34 1.64
C LEU A 46 19.76 -4.40 3.01
N PRO A 47 20.08 -5.58 3.58
CA PRO A 47 20.74 -5.62 4.90
C PRO A 47 22.10 -4.95 4.95
N GLN A 48 22.85 -4.94 3.83
CA GLN A 48 24.16 -4.29 3.76
C GLN A 48 24.06 -2.78 3.52
N LEU A 49 22.91 -2.30 3.05
CA LEU A 49 22.67 -0.88 2.72
C LEU A 49 22.17 -0.08 3.93
N LEU A 50 21.58 -0.77 4.91
CA LEU A 50 21.05 -0.10 6.10
C LEU A 50 22.13 0.20 7.11
N PRO A 51 22.11 1.41 7.72
CA PRO A 51 22.97 1.72 8.85
C PRO A 51 22.74 0.75 10.02
N ALA A 52 23.78 0.45 10.77
CA ALA A 52 23.68 -0.39 11.97
C ALA A 52 22.64 0.19 12.95
N GLY A 53 21.86 -0.68 13.60
CA GLY A 53 20.83 -0.28 14.56
C GLY A 53 19.53 0.24 13.91
N THR A 54 19.36 0.10 12.59
CA THR A 54 18.11 0.41 11.92
C THR A 54 17.05 -0.64 12.24
N LEU A 55 15.91 -0.22 12.81
CA LEU A 55 14.71 -1.03 12.99
C LEU A 55 13.87 -0.96 11.72
N THR A 56 13.63 -2.08 11.08
CA THR A 56 12.79 -2.22 9.90
C THR A 56 11.34 -2.46 10.32
N VAL A 57 10.43 -1.55 10.01
CA VAL A 57 9.01 -1.69 10.36
C VAL A 57 8.20 -2.05 9.13
N VAL A 58 7.43 -3.15 9.24
CA VAL A 58 6.64 -3.73 8.14
C VAL A 58 5.15 -3.73 8.49
N ASN A 59 4.31 -3.61 7.46
CA ASN A 59 2.85 -3.75 7.60
C ASN A 59 2.45 -5.20 7.34
N ASP A 60 2.01 -5.91 8.38
CA ASP A 60 1.68 -7.34 8.34
C ASP A 60 0.24 -7.66 7.95
N THR A 61 -0.47 -6.70 7.39
CA THR A 61 -1.83 -6.93 6.90
C THR A 61 -1.86 -8.00 5.81
N ARG A 62 -2.92 -8.83 5.82
CA ARG A 62 -3.17 -9.87 4.82
C ARG A 62 -4.36 -9.47 3.94
N VAL A 63 -4.18 -9.57 2.64
CA VAL A 63 -5.26 -9.36 1.66
C VAL A 63 -6.28 -10.48 1.80
N VAL A 64 -7.56 -10.10 1.87
CA VAL A 64 -8.65 -11.07 1.83
C VAL A 64 -9.09 -11.31 0.38
N PRO A 65 -9.62 -12.50 0.03
CA PRO A 65 -10.15 -12.78 -1.30
C PRO A 65 -11.48 -12.03 -1.52
N ALA A 66 -11.35 -10.72 -1.65
CA ALA A 66 -12.43 -9.74 -1.52
C ALA A 66 -13.28 -9.57 -2.79
N ARG A 67 -12.83 -10.07 -3.96
CA ARG A 67 -13.55 -9.95 -5.23
C ARG A 67 -14.43 -11.17 -5.47
N ILE A 68 -15.72 -11.06 -5.18
CA ILE A 68 -16.70 -12.15 -5.26
C ILE A 68 -17.53 -11.97 -6.53
N ALA A 69 -17.50 -12.96 -7.42
CA ALA A 69 -18.35 -12.98 -8.60
C ALA A 69 -19.82 -13.27 -8.23
N ILE A 70 -20.76 -12.63 -8.92
CA ILE A 70 -22.20 -12.93 -8.84
C ILE A 70 -22.76 -13.25 -10.23
N ASP A 71 -23.68 -14.22 -10.31
CA ASP A 71 -24.14 -14.74 -11.61
C ASP A 71 -25.40 -14.05 -12.13
N LYS A 72 -26.37 -13.73 -11.26
CA LYS A 72 -27.67 -13.17 -11.66
C LYS A 72 -28.06 -11.98 -10.81
N PRO A 73 -27.86 -10.73 -11.30
CA PRO A 73 -27.25 -10.38 -12.58
C PRO A 73 -25.74 -10.69 -12.59
N ARG A 74 -25.19 -11.02 -13.77
CA ARG A 74 -23.73 -11.19 -13.88
C ARG A 74 -23.01 -9.93 -13.44
N GLY A 75 -22.09 -10.07 -12.49
CA GLY A 75 -21.40 -8.96 -11.87
C GLY A 75 -20.42 -9.38 -10.79
N GLU A 76 -20.10 -8.46 -9.93
CA GLU A 76 -19.17 -8.67 -8.82
C GLU A 76 -19.53 -7.85 -7.58
N VAL A 77 -19.17 -8.38 -6.43
CA VAL A 77 -19.12 -7.67 -5.14
C VAL A 77 -17.67 -7.63 -4.69
N LEU A 78 -17.19 -6.44 -4.41
CA LEU A 78 -15.84 -6.18 -3.96
C LEU A 78 -15.90 -5.69 -2.51
N LEU A 79 -15.48 -6.53 -1.58
CA LEU A 79 -15.42 -6.21 -0.16
C LEU A 79 -14.36 -5.13 0.09
N LEU A 80 -14.71 -4.11 0.86
CA LEU A 80 -13.84 -2.98 1.18
C LEU A 80 -13.34 -3.05 2.63
N GLU A 81 -14.27 -3.16 3.58
CA GLU A 81 -13.96 -3.13 5.00
C GLU A 81 -14.96 -3.99 5.79
N ARG A 82 -14.46 -4.74 6.77
CA ARG A 82 -15.30 -5.46 7.74
C ARG A 82 -15.74 -4.51 8.84
N LEU A 83 -17.05 -4.43 9.07
CA LEU A 83 -17.65 -3.58 10.10
C LEU A 83 -17.70 -4.30 11.46
N ALA A 84 -17.90 -3.53 12.53
CA ALA A 84 -17.92 -4.05 13.90
C ALA A 84 -19.05 -5.07 14.15
N ASP A 85 -20.14 -5.01 13.40
CA ASP A 85 -21.28 -5.95 13.46
C ASP A 85 -21.06 -7.23 12.64
N GLY A 86 -19.87 -7.42 12.05
CA GLY A 86 -19.50 -8.56 11.21
C GLY A 86 -19.98 -8.46 9.76
N THR A 87 -20.74 -7.44 9.39
CA THR A 87 -21.05 -7.13 8.00
C THR A 87 -19.85 -6.48 7.30
N TRP A 88 -19.93 -6.28 5.99
CA TRP A 88 -18.90 -5.63 5.20
C TRP A 88 -19.46 -4.42 4.47
N GLU A 89 -18.67 -3.38 4.36
CA GLU A 89 -18.84 -2.41 3.31
C GLU A 89 -18.25 -2.97 2.02
N ALA A 90 -18.96 -2.82 0.90
CA ALA A 90 -18.57 -3.38 -0.38
C ALA A 90 -18.98 -2.48 -1.54
N LEU A 91 -18.26 -2.55 -2.65
CA LEU A 91 -18.73 -2.07 -3.95
C LEU A 91 -19.39 -3.20 -4.69
N ALA A 92 -20.59 -2.98 -5.28
CA ALA A 92 -21.27 -3.99 -6.05
C ALA A 92 -21.67 -3.48 -7.45
N ARG A 93 -21.41 -4.28 -8.47
CA ARG A 93 -21.73 -3.99 -9.87
C ARG A 93 -22.48 -5.15 -10.51
N PRO A 94 -23.52 -4.88 -11.34
CA PRO A 94 -24.13 -3.59 -11.70
C PRO A 94 -25.11 -3.10 -10.63
N SER A 95 -24.75 -2.09 -9.86
CA SER A 95 -25.50 -1.64 -8.65
C SER A 95 -26.99 -1.37 -8.92
N ARG A 96 -27.34 -0.81 -10.09
CA ARG A 96 -28.73 -0.50 -10.46
C ARG A 96 -29.65 -1.73 -10.56
N ARG A 97 -29.10 -2.93 -10.74
CA ARG A 97 -29.86 -4.20 -10.87
C ARG A 97 -29.91 -4.98 -9.57
N LEU A 98 -29.22 -4.52 -8.56
CA LEU A 98 -29.16 -5.17 -7.26
C LEU A 98 -30.26 -4.65 -6.34
N ARG A 99 -30.66 -5.43 -5.33
CA ARG A 99 -31.72 -5.10 -4.39
C ARG A 99 -31.31 -5.44 -2.97
N ALA A 100 -31.59 -4.51 -2.04
CA ALA A 100 -31.43 -4.77 -0.62
C ALA A 100 -32.35 -5.91 -0.13
N GLY A 101 -31.88 -6.64 0.87
CA GLY A 101 -32.55 -7.83 1.42
C GLY A 101 -32.46 -9.07 0.54
N ARG A 102 -31.66 -9.06 -0.54
CA ARG A 102 -31.52 -10.20 -1.45
C ARG A 102 -30.12 -10.79 -1.40
N ALA A 103 -30.06 -12.13 -1.39
CA ALA A 103 -28.82 -12.87 -1.50
C ALA A 103 -28.45 -13.13 -2.99
N TYR A 104 -27.16 -13.01 -3.27
CA TYR A 104 -26.52 -13.29 -4.56
C TYR A 104 -25.35 -14.26 -4.31
N GLY A 105 -25.64 -15.55 -4.36
CA GLY A 105 -24.68 -16.57 -3.90
C GLY A 105 -24.40 -16.46 -2.40
N ALA A 106 -23.14 -16.38 -2.03
CA ALA A 106 -22.71 -16.22 -0.64
C ALA A 106 -22.85 -14.79 -0.06
N VAL A 107 -23.31 -13.82 -0.88
CA VAL A 107 -23.39 -12.41 -0.50
C VAL A 107 -24.85 -11.98 -0.38
N GLU A 108 -25.28 -11.57 0.80
CA GLU A 108 -26.55 -10.89 1.03
C GLU A 108 -26.32 -9.36 1.03
N LEU A 109 -27.04 -8.65 0.18
CA LEU A 109 -27.03 -7.18 0.17
C LEU A 109 -27.99 -6.64 1.24
N VAL A 110 -27.48 -6.12 2.32
CA VAL A 110 -28.28 -5.65 3.47
C VAL A 110 -28.88 -4.27 3.17
N GLU A 111 -28.06 -3.31 2.74
CA GLU A 111 -28.42 -1.92 2.59
C GLU A 111 -27.59 -1.26 1.49
N ALA A 112 -28.20 -0.37 0.72
CA ALA A 112 -27.50 0.49 -0.24
C ALA A 112 -26.98 1.76 0.45
N LEU A 113 -25.67 2.02 0.36
CA LEU A 113 -25.01 3.19 0.97
C LEU A 113 -24.79 4.36 -0.02
N GLY A 114 -25.22 4.19 -1.27
CA GLY A 114 -25.01 5.17 -2.35
C GLY A 114 -23.72 4.88 -3.14
N GLU A 115 -23.60 5.50 -4.31
CA GLU A 115 -22.42 5.46 -5.20
C GLU A 115 -21.89 4.04 -5.53
N GLY A 116 -22.77 3.05 -5.56
CA GLY A 116 -22.41 1.65 -5.77
C GLY A 116 -21.88 0.94 -4.52
N ARG A 117 -21.85 1.61 -3.37
CA ARG A 117 -21.50 1.05 -2.07
C ARG A 117 -22.72 0.37 -1.44
N TRP A 118 -22.45 -0.72 -0.75
CA TRP A 118 -23.43 -1.57 -0.10
C TRP A 118 -22.91 -2.06 1.25
N ARG A 119 -23.82 -2.17 2.22
CA ARG A 119 -23.57 -3.05 3.37
C ARG A 119 -23.97 -4.46 2.97
N VAL A 120 -23.08 -5.42 3.17
CA VAL A 120 -23.29 -6.81 2.78
C VAL A 120 -23.00 -7.75 3.95
N ARG A 121 -23.68 -8.89 3.97
CA ARG A 121 -23.41 -10.00 4.87
C ARG A 121 -22.92 -11.19 4.03
N LEU A 122 -21.90 -11.88 4.50
CA LEU A 122 -21.40 -13.10 3.89
C LEU A 122 -21.94 -14.33 4.60
N THR A 123 -22.22 -15.37 3.82
CA THR A 123 -22.45 -16.72 4.35
C THR A 123 -21.09 -17.42 4.38
N GLY A 124 -20.37 -17.30 5.51
CA GLY A 124 -19.01 -17.83 5.68
C GLY A 124 -17.90 -16.80 5.48
N GLU A 125 -16.66 -17.28 5.37
CA GLU A 125 -15.51 -16.44 5.10
C GLU A 125 -15.48 -15.96 3.64
N PRO A 126 -14.81 -14.81 3.34
CA PRO A 126 -14.63 -14.36 1.98
C PRO A 126 -13.99 -15.43 1.10
N ALA A 127 -14.66 -15.80 0.01
CA ALA A 127 -14.23 -16.84 -0.94
C ALA A 127 -14.31 -16.29 -2.38
N GLY A 128 -13.45 -15.35 -2.68
CA GLY A 128 -13.36 -14.72 -4.00
C GLY A 128 -11.93 -14.79 -4.56
N LEU A 129 -11.57 -13.81 -5.37
CA LEU A 129 -10.22 -13.61 -5.88
C LEU A 129 -9.57 -12.44 -5.14
N ALA A 130 -8.24 -12.43 -5.09
CA ALA A 130 -7.49 -11.27 -4.62
C ALA A 130 -7.81 -10.05 -5.51
N PRO A 131 -8.16 -8.89 -4.92
CA PRO A 131 -8.49 -7.68 -5.68
C PRO A 131 -7.23 -6.99 -6.18
N LEU A 132 -6.69 -7.45 -7.30
CA LEU A 132 -5.51 -6.83 -7.91
C LEU A 132 -5.80 -5.37 -8.31
N PRO A 133 -4.79 -4.48 -8.26
CA PRO A 133 -4.91 -3.12 -8.74
C PRO A 133 -5.37 -3.05 -10.20
N PRO A 134 -6.11 -1.99 -10.60
CA PRO A 134 -6.74 -1.92 -11.94
C PRO A 134 -5.76 -1.87 -13.11
N TYR A 135 -4.51 -1.51 -12.89
CA TYR A 135 -3.45 -1.49 -13.91
C TYR A 135 -2.81 -2.87 -14.12
N ILE A 136 -3.10 -3.86 -13.29
CA ILE A 136 -2.70 -5.25 -13.49
C ILE A 136 -3.83 -5.96 -14.22
N THR A 137 -3.58 -6.30 -15.47
CA THR A 137 -4.55 -6.96 -16.35
C THR A 137 -4.24 -8.44 -16.57
N THR A 138 -3.02 -8.86 -16.23
CA THR A 138 -2.58 -10.25 -16.30
C THR A 138 -3.01 -11.00 -15.04
N PRO A 139 -3.76 -12.09 -15.16
CA PRO A 139 -4.08 -12.93 -14.01
C PRO A 139 -2.81 -13.48 -13.35
N LEU A 140 -2.79 -13.55 -12.02
CA LEU A 140 -1.72 -14.20 -11.30
C LEU A 140 -1.91 -15.72 -11.35
N ALA A 141 -0.83 -16.44 -11.67
CA ALA A 141 -0.81 -17.90 -11.61
C ALA A 141 -0.81 -18.41 -10.14
N ASP A 142 -0.28 -17.60 -9.23
CA ASP A 142 -0.21 -17.87 -7.80
C ASP A 142 -0.63 -16.61 -7.04
N GLU A 143 -1.80 -16.63 -6.40
CA GLU A 143 -2.35 -15.49 -5.64
C GLU A 143 -1.53 -15.15 -4.39
N GLU A 144 -0.79 -16.10 -3.81
CA GLU A 144 0.10 -15.85 -2.68
C GLU A 144 1.28 -14.93 -3.07
N ARG A 145 1.54 -14.74 -4.36
CA ARG A 145 2.51 -13.74 -4.84
C ARG A 145 2.02 -12.30 -4.61
N TYR A 146 0.72 -12.08 -4.35
CA TYR A 146 0.16 -10.79 -3.93
C TYR A 146 0.00 -10.69 -2.41
N GLN A 147 0.69 -11.53 -1.66
CA GLN A 147 0.82 -11.46 -0.20
C GLN A 147 2.30 -11.26 0.18
N THR A 148 2.55 -10.52 1.26
CA THR A 148 3.88 -10.51 1.87
C THR A 148 4.12 -11.84 2.60
N VAL A 149 5.38 -12.28 2.70
CA VAL A 149 5.73 -13.51 3.43
C VAL A 149 5.41 -13.42 4.93
N TYR A 150 5.27 -12.22 5.45
CA TYR A 150 4.93 -11.94 6.84
C TYR A 150 3.47 -11.53 7.06
N ALA A 151 2.60 -11.67 6.06
CA ALA A 151 1.18 -11.30 6.17
C ALA A 151 0.44 -12.18 7.19
N ARG A 152 -0.22 -11.57 8.20
CA ARG A 152 -0.93 -12.25 9.29
C ARG A 152 -2.34 -11.76 9.50
N GLU A 153 -2.52 -10.44 9.65
CA GLU A 153 -3.78 -9.82 10.06
C GLU A 153 -4.70 -9.62 8.84
N ALA A 154 -5.68 -10.51 8.69
CA ALA A 154 -6.62 -10.46 7.56
C ALA A 154 -7.56 -9.25 7.65
N GLY A 155 -7.80 -8.57 6.53
CA GLY A 155 -8.73 -7.44 6.50
C GLY A 155 -8.44 -6.41 5.41
N SER A 156 -7.37 -6.59 4.66
CA SER A 156 -6.93 -5.64 3.63
C SER A 156 -7.54 -5.96 2.27
N ALA A 157 -7.94 -4.92 1.55
CA ALA A 157 -8.33 -5.03 0.14
C ALA A 157 -7.14 -4.92 -0.82
N ALA A 158 -5.95 -4.52 -0.35
CA ALA A 158 -4.73 -4.47 -1.16
C ALA A 158 -3.50 -4.84 -0.34
N ALA A 159 -2.48 -5.39 -0.99
CA ALA A 159 -1.22 -5.73 -0.34
C ALA A 159 -0.36 -4.48 -0.07
N PRO A 160 0.44 -4.46 1.03
CA PRO A 160 1.48 -3.46 1.23
C PRO A 160 2.67 -3.79 0.30
N THR A 161 2.57 -3.34 -0.95
CA THR A 161 3.35 -3.85 -2.08
C THR A 161 4.86 -3.70 -1.97
N ALA A 162 5.36 -2.71 -1.22
CA ALA A 162 6.79 -2.59 -0.92
C ALA A 162 7.33 -3.79 -0.11
N GLY A 163 6.45 -4.51 0.58
CA GLY A 163 6.77 -5.73 1.32
C GLY A 163 6.82 -6.99 0.47
N LEU A 164 6.35 -6.97 -0.78
CA LEU A 164 6.33 -8.15 -1.64
C LEU A 164 7.71 -8.63 -2.06
N HIS A 165 8.71 -7.79 -1.90
CA HIS A 165 10.11 -8.08 -2.24
C HIS A 165 10.84 -8.91 -1.18
N PHE A 166 10.31 -8.99 0.03
CA PHE A 166 10.97 -9.73 1.11
C PHE A 166 10.82 -11.25 0.94
N THR A 167 11.85 -11.95 1.37
CA THR A 167 11.87 -13.39 1.63
C THR A 167 12.08 -13.63 3.12
N ASP A 168 11.80 -14.83 3.61
CA ASP A 168 12.03 -15.17 5.01
C ASP A 168 13.52 -15.05 5.37
N ASP A 169 14.42 -15.54 4.51
CA ASP A 169 15.88 -15.42 4.68
C ASP A 169 16.35 -13.95 4.78
N LEU A 170 15.70 -13.04 4.06
CA LEU A 170 16.03 -11.62 4.12
C LEU A 170 15.54 -10.99 5.42
N LEU A 171 14.36 -11.37 5.90
CA LEU A 171 13.81 -10.89 7.17
C LEU A 171 14.65 -11.36 8.38
N GLU A 172 15.19 -12.59 8.36
CA GLU A 172 16.04 -13.10 9.42
C GLU A 172 17.36 -12.30 9.59
N ARG A 173 17.77 -11.59 8.55
CA ARG A 173 18.97 -10.75 8.54
C ARG A 173 18.73 -9.30 8.97
N LEU A 174 17.49 -8.96 9.29
CA LEU A 174 17.06 -7.61 9.67
C LEU A 174 16.48 -7.60 11.07
N ASP A 175 16.58 -6.47 11.73
CA ASP A 175 15.83 -6.19 12.96
C ASP A 175 14.44 -5.71 12.57
N VAL A 176 13.40 -6.54 12.78
CA VAL A 176 12.06 -6.31 12.23
C VAL A 176 11.03 -6.12 13.34
N GLU A 177 10.17 -5.12 13.16
CA GLU A 177 8.96 -4.91 13.94
C GLU A 177 7.74 -4.80 13.03
N ARG A 178 6.55 -5.06 13.58
CA ARG A 178 5.31 -5.15 12.81
C ARG A 178 4.28 -4.13 13.28
N VAL A 179 3.59 -3.58 12.31
CA VAL A 179 2.37 -2.79 12.48
C VAL A 179 1.31 -3.33 11.54
N THR A 180 0.05 -3.11 11.86
CA THR A 180 -1.06 -3.47 10.98
C THR A 180 -1.74 -2.21 10.48
N LEU A 181 -1.91 -2.08 9.18
CA LEU A 181 -2.83 -1.12 8.57
C LEU A 181 -3.53 -1.82 7.41
N HIS A 182 -4.85 -1.86 7.45
CA HIS A 182 -5.68 -2.45 6.40
C HIS A 182 -5.83 -1.47 5.24
N VAL A 183 -5.22 -1.81 4.11
CA VAL A 183 -5.15 -0.96 2.91
C VAL A 183 -6.46 -1.01 2.16
N GLY A 184 -7.06 0.17 1.94
CA GLY A 184 -8.26 0.32 1.11
C GLY A 184 -7.93 0.43 -0.39
N LEU A 185 -8.95 0.23 -1.22
CA LEU A 185 -8.80 0.31 -2.70
C LEU A 185 -8.62 1.74 -3.21
N ASP A 186 -9.01 2.73 -2.43
CA ASP A 186 -8.87 4.13 -2.80
C ASP A 186 -7.40 4.56 -2.95
N THR A 187 -6.47 3.78 -2.37
CA THR A 187 -5.01 3.93 -2.54
C THR A 187 -4.56 3.90 -4.01
N PHE A 188 -5.33 3.25 -4.88
CA PHE A 188 -5.02 3.16 -6.31
C PHE A 188 -5.76 4.18 -7.19
N ARG A 189 -6.51 5.10 -6.57
CA ARG A 189 -7.22 6.14 -7.32
C ARG A 189 -6.30 7.34 -7.56
N PRO A 190 -6.26 7.88 -8.79
CA PRO A 190 -5.61 9.16 -9.03
C PRO A 190 -6.28 10.27 -8.23
N LEU A 191 -5.52 11.30 -7.89
CA LEU A 191 -6.04 12.55 -7.34
C LEU A 191 -7.08 13.14 -8.27
N GLN A 192 -8.22 13.55 -7.70
CA GLN A 192 -9.31 14.19 -8.45
C GLN A 192 -9.31 15.70 -8.27
N ALA A 193 -8.59 16.22 -7.28
CA ALA A 193 -8.46 17.65 -7.02
C ALA A 193 -7.33 18.27 -7.84
N ASP A 194 -7.47 19.54 -8.22
CA ASP A 194 -6.41 20.30 -8.90
C ASP A 194 -5.32 20.75 -7.93
N VAL A 195 -5.66 20.88 -6.65
CA VAL A 195 -4.74 21.19 -5.55
C VAL A 195 -4.56 19.94 -4.67
N VAL A 196 -3.33 19.54 -4.45
CA VAL A 196 -2.98 18.29 -3.75
C VAL A 196 -3.62 18.24 -2.36
N GLU A 197 -3.53 19.33 -1.60
CA GLU A 197 -4.00 19.43 -0.20
C GLU A 197 -5.53 19.40 -0.08
N GLU A 198 -6.28 19.64 -1.16
CA GLU A 198 -7.75 19.60 -1.18
C GLU A 198 -8.30 18.18 -1.36
N HIS A 199 -7.45 17.23 -1.72
CA HIS A 199 -7.87 15.85 -1.86
C HIS A 199 -8.20 15.24 -0.49
N ARG A 200 -9.36 14.60 -0.39
CA ARG A 200 -9.79 13.88 0.81
C ARG A 200 -9.33 12.44 0.77
N ILE A 201 -8.54 12.05 1.75
CA ILE A 201 -8.14 10.66 1.96
C ILE A 201 -9.22 9.93 2.76
N HIS A 202 -9.55 8.72 2.34
CA HIS A 202 -10.35 7.82 3.16
C HIS A 202 -9.51 7.27 4.32
N GLY A 203 -10.13 7.24 5.51
CA GLY A 203 -9.49 6.69 6.70
C GLY A 203 -9.24 5.19 6.55
N GLU A 204 -8.06 4.72 6.95
CA GLU A 204 -7.70 3.31 6.98
C GLU A 204 -7.50 2.85 8.43
N ARG A 205 -7.98 1.64 8.75
CA ARG A 205 -7.85 1.07 10.10
C ARG A 205 -6.42 0.62 10.33
N TYR A 206 -5.89 0.95 11.50
CA TYR A 206 -4.59 0.47 11.95
C TYR A 206 -4.65 -0.05 13.38
N ALA A 207 -3.70 -0.91 13.70
CA ALA A 207 -3.44 -1.39 15.06
C ALA A 207 -1.93 -1.64 15.24
N VAL A 208 -1.43 -1.26 16.41
CA VAL A 208 -0.04 -1.51 16.81
C VAL A 208 -0.03 -1.93 18.26
N SER A 209 0.68 -3.01 18.61
CA SER A 209 0.77 -3.43 20.00
C SER A 209 1.61 -2.45 20.83
N ALA A 210 1.31 -2.31 22.11
CA ALA A 210 2.07 -1.43 22.99
C ALA A 210 3.58 -1.78 23.03
N PRO A 211 3.99 -3.05 23.14
CA PRO A 211 5.41 -3.41 23.05
C PRO A 211 6.06 -3.03 21.70
N ALA A 212 5.35 -3.23 20.58
CA ALA A 212 5.86 -2.84 19.27
C ALA A 212 6.08 -1.32 19.18
N TRP A 213 5.10 -0.53 19.65
CA TRP A 213 5.23 0.93 19.63
C TRP A 213 6.36 1.41 20.53
N GLU A 214 6.51 0.86 21.74
CA GLU A 214 7.64 1.21 22.62
C GLU A 214 8.98 0.92 21.96
N ARG A 215 9.12 -0.24 21.31
CA ARG A 215 10.32 -0.61 20.57
C ARG A 215 10.58 0.32 19.39
N ILE A 216 9.56 0.63 18.60
CA ILE A 216 9.66 1.59 17.48
C ILE A 216 10.05 2.97 17.98
N ARG A 217 9.45 3.43 19.07
CA ARG A 217 9.73 4.74 19.65
C ARG A 217 11.16 4.87 20.20
N ALA A 218 11.69 3.78 20.75
CA ALA A 218 13.03 3.74 21.34
C ALA A 218 14.15 3.52 20.31
N ALA A 219 13.83 3.06 19.09
CA ALA A 219 14.83 2.79 18.07
C ALA A 219 15.55 4.06 17.61
N GLU A 220 16.87 3.96 17.42
CA GLU A 220 17.71 5.07 16.94
C GLU A 220 17.29 5.52 15.52
N ARG A 221 17.06 4.54 14.65
CA ARG A 221 16.61 4.73 13.26
C ARG A 221 15.49 3.79 12.91
N VAL A 222 14.53 4.29 12.17
CA VAL A 222 13.40 3.51 11.66
C VAL A 222 13.34 3.56 10.14
N LEU A 223 13.40 2.38 9.52
CA LEU A 223 13.03 2.17 8.13
C LEU A 223 11.56 1.80 8.06
N ALA A 224 10.74 2.64 7.44
CA ALA A 224 9.36 2.29 7.10
C ALA A 224 9.30 1.56 5.77
N VAL A 225 8.75 0.35 5.77
CA VAL A 225 8.49 -0.43 4.55
C VAL A 225 7.08 -0.13 4.04
N GLY A 226 7.01 0.66 2.98
CA GLY A 226 5.79 1.12 2.34
C GLY A 226 5.19 2.38 2.97
N THR A 227 4.44 3.09 2.15
CA THR A 227 3.74 4.34 2.53
C THR A 227 2.67 4.13 3.61
N THR A 228 2.09 2.94 3.71
CA THR A 228 1.13 2.56 4.76
C THR A 228 1.79 2.50 6.13
N THR A 229 3.02 1.97 6.20
CA THR A 229 3.82 1.97 7.43
C THR A 229 4.17 3.40 7.84
N VAL A 230 4.59 4.25 6.90
CA VAL A 230 4.83 5.68 7.18
C VAL A 230 3.59 6.32 7.82
N ARG A 231 2.41 6.15 7.21
CA ARG A 231 1.18 6.75 7.72
C ARG A 231 0.85 6.25 9.13
N THR A 232 1.02 4.97 9.41
CA THR A 232 0.81 4.41 10.75
C THR A 232 1.75 5.03 11.77
N LEU A 233 3.05 5.03 11.49
CA LEU A 233 4.07 5.55 12.39
C LEU A 233 3.93 7.04 12.66
N GLU A 234 3.67 7.82 11.62
CA GLU A 234 3.50 9.27 11.73
C GLU A 234 2.18 9.66 12.42
N THR A 235 1.15 8.83 12.33
CA THR A 235 -0.10 8.97 13.09
C THR A 235 0.17 8.78 14.60
N LEU A 236 0.86 7.70 14.97
CA LEU A 236 1.20 7.40 16.35
C LEU A 236 2.17 8.42 16.96
N ALA A 237 3.16 8.89 16.19
CA ALA A 237 4.10 9.90 16.62
C ALA A 237 3.45 11.26 16.93
N ARG A 238 2.20 11.46 16.49
CA ARG A 238 1.36 12.64 16.80
C ARG A 238 0.40 12.43 17.96
N GLY A 239 0.56 11.31 18.69
CA GLY A 239 -0.20 11.02 19.91
C GLY A 239 -1.53 10.34 19.69
N ALA A 240 -1.77 9.77 18.51
CA ALA A 240 -2.97 8.97 18.27
C ALA A 240 -2.96 7.67 19.09
N PRO A 241 -4.13 7.06 19.38
CA PRO A 241 -4.23 5.76 20.05
C PRO A 241 -3.51 4.66 19.26
N LEU A 242 -3.14 3.56 19.94
CA LEU A 242 -2.46 2.42 19.33
C LEU A 242 -3.30 1.66 18.30
N GLU A 243 -4.61 1.86 18.32
CA GLU A 243 -5.56 1.35 17.34
C GLU A 243 -6.59 2.42 16.99
N GLY A 244 -7.04 2.43 15.73
CA GLY A 244 -8.01 3.43 15.27
C GLY A 244 -8.05 3.53 13.74
N ARG A 245 -8.39 4.72 13.27
CA ARG A 245 -8.36 5.05 11.83
C ARG A 245 -7.41 6.22 11.61
N THR A 246 -6.60 6.13 10.56
CA THR A 246 -5.73 7.22 10.13
C THR A 246 -6.25 7.84 8.85
N GLU A 247 -6.48 9.14 8.88
CA GLU A 247 -6.75 9.99 7.71
C GLU A 247 -5.53 10.86 7.38
N LEU A 248 -4.35 10.48 7.91
CA LEU A 248 -3.14 11.25 7.72
C LEU A 248 -2.78 11.37 6.25
N TYR A 249 -2.82 12.57 5.74
CA TYR A 249 -2.39 12.92 4.39
C TYR A 249 -1.03 13.58 4.45
N VAL A 250 -0.05 12.93 3.85
CA VAL A 250 1.34 13.40 3.83
C VAL A 250 1.61 14.04 2.48
N THR A 251 1.90 15.35 2.49
CA THR A 251 2.20 16.18 1.32
C THR A 251 3.52 16.93 1.51
N PRO A 252 4.14 17.47 0.47
CA PRO A 252 5.36 18.27 0.59
C PRO A 252 5.24 19.36 1.66
N GLY A 253 6.25 19.46 2.51
CA GLY A 253 6.25 20.32 3.71
C GLY A 253 5.85 19.60 5.00
N PHE A 254 5.51 18.31 4.92
CA PHE A 254 5.17 17.53 6.11
C PHE A 254 6.37 17.32 7.03
N ASP A 255 6.15 17.48 8.35
CA ASP A 255 7.14 17.27 9.39
C ASP A 255 7.14 15.81 9.86
N PHE A 256 8.13 15.02 9.41
CA PHE A 256 8.28 13.62 9.83
C PHE A 256 8.87 13.55 11.23
N ARG A 257 8.22 12.78 12.13
CA ARG A 257 8.58 12.68 13.55
C ARG A 257 9.18 11.34 13.93
N ARG A 258 8.93 10.31 13.14
CA ARG A 258 9.38 8.96 13.49
C ARG A 258 10.06 8.21 12.35
N VAL A 259 9.71 8.48 11.11
CA VAL A 259 10.29 7.76 9.97
C VAL A 259 11.60 8.45 9.53
N ASP A 260 12.70 7.71 9.61
CA ASP A 260 14.03 8.18 9.23
C ASP A 260 14.40 7.76 7.80
N GLN A 261 13.93 6.58 7.37
CA GLN A 261 14.22 5.97 6.07
C GLN A 261 12.94 5.38 5.48
N LEU A 262 12.84 5.36 4.16
CA LEU A 262 11.67 4.88 3.43
C LEU A 262 12.07 3.87 2.36
N LEU A 263 11.47 2.68 2.40
CA LEU A 263 11.49 1.70 1.33
C LEU A 263 10.11 1.66 0.67
N THR A 264 10.03 1.89 -0.64
CA THR A 264 8.76 1.98 -1.35
C THR A 264 8.89 1.51 -2.80
N ASN A 265 7.75 1.24 -3.47
CA ASN A 265 7.70 1.07 -4.93
C ASN A 265 7.71 2.42 -5.65
N PHE A 266 7.84 2.40 -6.97
CA PHE A 266 7.55 3.56 -7.81
C PHE A 266 6.05 3.70 -8.00
N HIS A 267 5.50 4.89 -7.75
CA HIS A 267 4.05 5.15 -7.68
C HIS A 267 3.50 5.80 -8.94
N LEU A 268 2.17 5.71 -9.11
CA LEU A 268 1.45 6.32 -10.23
C LEU A 268 1.63 7.84 -10.25
N PRO A 269 1.64 8.46 -11.45
CA PRO A 269 1.49 9.91 -11.56
C PRO A 269 0.18 10.36 -10.92
N ARG A 270 0.17 11.58 -10.40
CA ARG A 270 -0.99 12.21 -9.76
C ARG A 270 -1.61 11.33 -8.65
N SER A 271 -0.77 10.74 -7.79
CA SER A 271 -1.22 9.91 -6.67
C SER A 271 -0.81 10.47 -5.31
N THR A 272 -1.64 10.18 -4.29
CA THR A 272 -1.32 10.51 -2.89
C THR A 272 -0.03 9.87 -2.40
N LEU A 273 0.31 8.70 -2.95
CA LEU A 273 1.53 7.97 -2.62
C LEU A 273 2.77 8.68 -3.17
N LEU A 274 2.69 9.23 -4.39
CA LEU A 274 3.78 10.03 -4.94
C LEU A 274 3.98 11.33 -4.16
N ALA A 275 2.88 11.98 -3.72
CA ALA A 275 2.95 13.16 -2.87
C ALA A 275 3.70 12.86 -1.55
N LEU A 276 3.44 11.70 -0.92
CA LEU A 276 4.16 11.27 0.28
C LEU A 276 5.66 11.07 0.01
N VAL A 277 6.01 10.42 -1.09
CA VAL A 277 7.42 10.22 -1.45
C VAL A 277 8.12 11.56 -1.72
N MET A 278 7.44 12.49 -2.40
CA MET A 278 7.94 13.85 -2.62
C MET A 278 8.07 14.64 -1.30
N ALA A 279 7.15 14.43 -0.36
CA ALA A 279 7.28 15.01 0.98
C ALA A 279 8.50 14.48 1.72
N PHE A 280 8.85 13.21 1.54
CA PHE A 280 9.96 12.55 2.25
C PHE A 280 11.33 12.83 1.65
N ALA A 281 11.43 12.81 0.32
CA ALA A 281 12.72 12.90 -0.39
C ALA A 281 12.96 14.26 -1.07
N GLY A 282 11.93 15.12 -1.14
CA GLY A 282 11.98 16.40 -1.88
C GLY A 282 11.34 16.26 -3.28
N VAL A 283 10.63 17.31 -3.70
CA VAL A 283 9.86 17.30 -4.96
C VAL A 283 10.79 17.16 -6.16
N ASP A 284 11.80 18.01 -6.27
CA ASP A 284 12.72 18.02 -7.42
C ASP A 284 13.58 16.75 -7.46
N GLU A 285 13.98 16.26 -6.30
CA GLU A 285 14.73 15.01 -6.20
C GLU A 285 13.92 13.81 -6.67
N VAL A 286 12.66 13.69 -6.25
CA VAL A 286 11.80 12.59 -6.69
C VAL A 286 11.57 12.64 -8.20
N ARG A 287 11.36 13.82 -8.77
CA ARG A 287 11.27 13.98 -10.24
C ARG A 287 12.52 13.49 -10.93
N ARG A 288 13.70 13.87 -10.45
CA ARG A 288 15.00 13.43 -10.97
C ARG A 288 15.14 11.90 -10.86
N LEU A 289 14.84 11.33 -9.70
CA LEU A 289 14.92 9.88 -9.44
C LEU A 289 13.97 9.08 -10.34
N TYR A 290 12.74 9.58 -10.56
CA TYR A 290 11.76 8.92 -11.42
C TYR A 290 12.18 9.00 -12.90
N ALA A 291 12.69 10.14 -13.34
CA ALA A 291 13.26 10.27 -14.70
C ALA A 291 14.43 9.30 -14.89
N GLU A 292 15.30 9.16 -13.90
CA GLU A 292 16.39 8.19 -13.91
C GLU A 292 15.89 6.75 -13.94
N ALA A 293 14.92 6.40 -13.10
CA ALA A 293 14.32 5.07 -13.07
C ALA A 293 13.68 4.69 -14.43
N ILE A 294 13.01 5.63 -15.09
CA ILE A 294 12.45 5.44 -16.44
C ILE A 294 13.57 5.21 -17.47
N ARG A 295 14.61 6.05 -17.46
CA ARG A 295 15.76 5.94 -18.37
C ARG A 295 16.47 4.58 -18.21
N GLU A 296 16.64 4.15 -16.98
CA GLU A 296 17.25 2.88 -16.61
C GLU A 296 16.28 1.68 -16.68
N ARG A 297 15.03 1.92 -17.18
CA ARG A 297 14.02 0.89 -17.38
C ARG A 297 13.69 0.09 -16.12
N TYR A 298 13.54 0.77 -14.99
CA TYR A 298 12.94 0.16 -13.81
C TYR A 298 11.50 -0.20 -14.08
N ARG A 299 11.01 -1.22 -13.38
CA ARG A 299 9.62 -1.65 -13.40
C ARG A 299 8.84 -0.86 -12.37
N PHE A 300 7.63 -0.43 -12.71
CA PHE A 300 6.81 0.45 -11.89
C PHE A 300 5.62 -0.27 -11.26
N TYR A 301 5.09 0.29 -10.19
CA TYR A 301 3.90 -0.07 -9.44
C TYR A 301 4.04 -1.36 -8.62
N SER A 302 2.91 -2.05 -8.31
CA SER A 302 2.81 -3.11 -7.28
C SER A 302 3.80 -4.27 -7.45
N PHE A 303 4.05 -4.70 -8.68
CA PHE A 303 4.99 -5.77 -9.00
C PHE A 303 6.30 -5.27 -9.60
N GLY A 304 6.49 -3.96 -9.54
CA GLY A 304 7.69 -3.31 -10.04
C GLY A 304 8.89 -3.48 -9.13
N ASP A 305 9.86 -2.63 -9.35
CA ASP A 305 11.08 -2.52 -8.55
C ASP A 305 10.85 -1.59 -7.34
N ALA A 306 11.87 -1.44 -6.50
CA ALA A 306 11.78 -0.66 -5.29
C ALA A 306 12.75 0.53 -5.28
N MET A 307 12.47 1.50 -4.42
CA MET A 307 13.33 2.63 -4.09
C MET A 307 13.55 2.67 -2.58
N LEU A 308 14.81 2.83 -2.17
CA LEU A 308 15.23 3.05 -0.79
C LEU A 308 15.73 4.50 -0.66
N VAL A 309 15.13 5.25 0.25
CA VAL A 309 15.52 6.62 0.61
C VAL A 309 16.13 6.57 2.01
N LEU A 310 17.44 6.89 2.10
CA LEU A 310 18.25 6.89 3.30
C LEU A 310 18.41 8.30 3.88
#